data_864ff86a1b257f451df934c214349d27
#
_entry.id   864ff86a1b257f451df934c214349d27
#
_cell.length_a   1.000
_cell.length_b   1.000
_cell.length_c   1.000
_cell.angle_alpha   90.00
_cell.angle_beta   90.00
_cell.angle_gamma   90.00
#
_symmetry.space_group_name_H-M   'P 1'
#
loop_
_entity.id
_entity.type
_entity.pdbx_description
1 polymer ?
#
loop_
_entity_poly.entity_id
_entity_poly.type
_entity_poly.pdbx_seq_one_letter_code
_entity_poly.pdbx_strand_id
1 'polypeptide(L)'
;EIFIDFYNQGLVSRKETYVNWDPIEKTVLANEQVIDGKGWRSNAIVERKKLSQWFFNITKFSNELLNDLENLDGWPEKVKLMQKNWIGKSYGCEINFEIDNGTDTIKVFTTRPDTIFGASFIALSIDHPLNQKFSKISSFIQFKKESDKTGTTEEALANAEKLGFNT
;
A
#
# COMPACT_ATOMS: atom_id res chain seq x y z
N GLU A 1 18.43 4.06 23.14
CA GLU A 1 17.75 3.52 24.34
C GLU A 1 16.27 3.30 24.01
N ILE A 2 15.49 4.32 23.70
CA ILE A 2 14.03 4.23 23.36
C ILE A 2 13.72 3.24 22.25
N PHE A 3 14.51 3.21 21.17
CA PHE A 3 14.32 2.25 20.08
C PHE A 3 14.47 0.79 20.52
N ILE A 4 15.47 0.53 21.39
CA ILE A 4 15.72 -0.81 21.94
C ILE A 4 14.55 -1.23 22.86
N ASP A 5 14.01 -0.30 23.63
CA ASP A 5 12.86 -0.56 24.48
C ASP A 5 11.62 -0.93 23.66
N PHE A 6 11.36 -0.20 22.56
CA PHE A 6 10.28 -0.54 21.63
C PHE A 6 10.51 -1.88 20.94
N TYR A 7 11.75 -2.20 20.56
CA TYR A 7 12.08 -3.49 19.99
C TYR A 7 11.81 -4.64 20.98
N ASN A 8 12.26 -4.50 22.22
CA ASN A 8 12.04 -5.49 23.28
C ASN A 8 10.57 -5.71 23.61
N GLN A 9 9.75 -4.67 23.43
CA GLN A 9 8.28 -4.74 23.62
C GLN A 9 7.54 -5.23 22.36
N GLY A 10 8.24 -5.58 21.29
CA GLY A 10 7.63 -6.04 20.04
C GLY A 10 6.84 -4.94 19.29
N LEU A 11 7.17 -3.67 19.55
CA LEU A 11 6.55 -2.51 18.89
C LEU A 11 7.26 -2.13 17.59
N VAL A 12 8.40 -2.76 17.31
CA VAL A 12 9.19 -2.53 16.10
C VAL A 12 9.44 -3.87 15.41
N SER A 13 9.33 -3.89 14.10
CA SER A 13 9.59 -5.06 13.27
C SER A 13 10.45 -4.68 12.06
N ARG A 14 11.18 -5.65 11.53
CA ARG A 14 11.97 -5.47 10.32
C ARG A 14 11.32 -6.23 9.18
N LYS A 15 11.03 -5.52 8.09
CA LYS A 15 10.34 -6.08 6.92
C LYS A 15 11.01 -5.61 5.64
N GLU A 16 10.95 -6.44 4.61
CA GLU A 16 11.27 -6.02 3.26
C GLU A 16 10.07 -5.35 2.61
N THR A 17 10.29 -4.15 2.08
CA THR A 17 9.26 -3.40 1.35
C THR A 17 9.88 -2.64 0.19
N TYR A 18 9.05 -2.26 -0.77
CA TYR A 18 9.45 -1.34 -1.82
C TYR A 18 9.51 0.07 -1.28
N VAL A 19 10.61 0.76 -1.60
CA VAL A 19 10.87 2.14 -1.24
C VAL A 19 11.21 2.95 -2.48
N ASN A 20 10.98 4.26 -2.42
CA ASN A 20 11.47 5.19 -3.43
C ASN A 20 12.97 5.41 -3.22
N TRP A 21 13.77 4.98 -4.17
CA TRP A 21 15.23 5.07 -4.11
C TRP A 21 15.74 6.13 -5.06
N ASP A 22 16.53 7.06 -4.52
CA ASP A 22 17.29 8.01 -5.32
C ASP A 22 18.67 7.42 -5.67
N PRO A 23 18.94 7.13 -6.96
CA PRO A 23 20.20 6.51 -7.36
C PRO A 23 21.41 7.46 -7.30
N ILE A 24 21.18 8.79 -7.33
CA ILE A 24 22.23 9.80 -7.23
C ILE A 24 22.58 10.07 -5.77
N GLU A 25 21.60 10.38 -4.93
CA GLU A 25 21.81 10.63 -3.51
C GLU A 25 22.01 9.34 -2.70
N LYS A 26 21.73 8.17 -3.30
CA LYS A 26 21.81 6.83 -2.68
C LYS A 26 21.05 6.76 -1.35
N THR A 27 19.83 7.30 -1.36
CA THR A 27 18.97 7.38 -0.18
C THR A 27 17.53 7.02 -0.51
N VAL A 28 16.77 6.68 0.54
CA VAL A 28 15.33 6.44 0.46
C VAL A 28 14.60 7.78 0.56
N LEU A 29 13.62 7.98 -0.31
CA LEU A 29 12.77 9.18 -0.33
C LEU A 29 11.38 8.85 0.19
N ALA A 30 10.81 9.75 1.00
CA ALA A 30 9.39 9.74 1.32
C ALA A 30 8.55 10.10 0.07
N ASN A 31 7.27 9.74 0.06
CA ASN A 31 6.41 10.03 -1.09
C ASN A 31 6.36 11.52 -1.44
N GLU A 32 6.36 12.39 -0.43
CA GLU A 32 6.35 13.85 -0.58
C GLU A 32 7.65 14.41 -1.17
N GLN A 33 8.70 13.61 -1.18
CA GLN A 33 10.02 13.96 -1.75
C GLN A 33 10.17 13.50 -3.20
N VAL A 34 9.12 12.89 -3.77
CA VAL A 34 9.07 12.47 -5.16
C VAL A 34 8.11 13.39 -5.91
N ILE A 35 8.63 14.17 -6.84
CA ILE A 35 7.87 15.12 -7.67
C ILE A 35 8.01 14.69 -9.11
N ASP A 36 6.89 14.41 -9.79
CA ASP A 36 6.86 13.93 -11.18
C ASP A 36 7.80 12.73 -11.45
N GLY A 37 7.84 11.79 -10.49
CA GLY A 37 8.70 10.60 -10.58
C GLY A 37 10.19 10.86 -10.37
N LYS A 38 10.56 12.05 -9.89
CA LYS A 38 11.95 12.47 -9.66
C LYS A 38 12.18 12.86 -8.21
N GLY A 39 13.39 12.64 -7.74
CA GLY A 39 13.83 13.11 -6.43
C GLY A 39 13.84 14.63 -6.37
N TRP A 40 13.27 15.19 -5.32
CA TRP A 40 13.03 16.63 -5.14
C TRP A 40 14.32 17.48 -5.13
N ARG A 41 15.45 16.90 -4.77
CA ARG A 41 16.77 17.58 -4.76
C ARG A 41 17.66 17.20 -5.93
N SER A 42 17.77 15.90 -6.20
CA SER A 42 18.68 15.38 -7.22
C SER A 42 18.14 15.53 -8.64
N ASN A 43 16.80 15.67 -8.77
CA ASN A 43 16.08 15.58 -10.04
C ASN A 43 16.31 14.24 -10.80
N ALA A 44 16.85 13.23 -10.11
CA ALA A 44 17.03 11.89 -10.65
C ALA A 44 15.69 11.16 -10.75
N ILE A 45 15.54 10.30 -11.75
CA ILE A 45 14.40 9.40 -11.82
C ILE A 45 14.47 8.45 -10.62
N VAL A 46 13.38 8.42 -9.84
CA VAL A 46 13.28 7.57 -8.65
C VAL A 46 13.05 6.13 -9.06
N GLU A 47 13.79 5.22 -8.44
CA GLU A 47 13.66 3.79 -8.65
C GLU A 47 12.87 3.15 -7.51
N ARG A 48 12.01 2.17 -7.83
CA ARG A 48 11.41 1.31 -6.81
C ARG A 48 12.38 0.20 -6.43
N LYS A 49 12.90 0.24 -5.21
CA LYS A 49 13.88 -0.73 -4.72
C LYS A 49 13.34 -1.46 -3.50
N LYS A 50 13.51 -2.78 -3.47
CA LYS A 50 13.13 -3.60 -2.33
C LYS A 50 14.25 -3.57 -1.29
N LEU A 51 13.97 -3.02 -0.12
CA LEU A 51 14.93 -2.90 0.97
C LEU A 51 14.32 -3.38 2.29
N SER A 52 15.19 -3.93 3.15
CA SER A 52 14.83 -4.28 4.53
C SER A 52 14.84 -3.02 5.39
N GLN A 53 13.68 -2.66 5.93
CA GLN A 53 13.47 -1.45 6.71
C GLN A 53 12.87 -1.76 8.08
N TRP A 54 13.04 -0.85 9.03
CA TRP A 54 12.40 -0.90 10.33
C TRP A 54 11.03 -0.22 10.28
N PHE A 55 10.05 -0.87 10.90
CA PHE A 55 8.67 -0.39 10.99
C PHE A 55 8.22 -0.36 12.44
N PHE A 56 7.58 0.73 12.84
CA PHE A 56 6.80 0.77 14.06
C PHE A 56 5.44 0.12 13.82
N ASN A 57 5.03 -0.77 14.70
CA ASN A 57 3.77 -1.52 14.61
C ASN A 57 2.61 -0.64 15.13
N ILE A 58 2.42 0.54 14.56
CA ILE A 58 1.45 1.55 15.03
C ILE A 58 0.00 1.05 14.97
N THR A 59 -0.33 0.19 14.01
CA THR A 59 -1.69 -0.37 13.85
C THR A 59 -2.12 -1.25 15.03
N LYS A 60 -1.17 -1.72 15.84
CA LYS A 60 -1.47 -2.47 17.06
C LYS A 60 -2.34 -1.67 18.04
N PHE A 61 -2.23 -0.36 18.02
CA PHE A 61 -2.94 0.57 18.92
C PHE A 61 -4.23 1.14 18.30
N SER A 62 -4.58 0.81 17.07
CA SER A 62 -5.69 1.44 16.35
C SER A 62 -7.03 1.33 17.08
N ASN A 63 -7.35 0.15 17.65
CA ASN A 63 -8.61 -0.05 18.38
C ASN A 63 -8.62 0.73 19.71
N GLU A 64 -7.50 0.74 20.44
CA GLU A 64 -7.34 1.46 21.70
C GLU A 64 -7.49 2.96 21.45
N LEU A 65 -6.75 3.51 20.49
CA LEU A 65 -6.84 4.91 20.09
C LEU A 65 -8.26 5.31 19.68
N LEU A 66 -8.96 4.46 18.93
CA LEU A 66 -10.34 4.73 18.52
C LEU A 66 -11.30 4.80 19.70
N ASN A 67 -11.18 3.88 20.66
CA ASN A 67 -12.03 3.84 21.84
C ASN A 67 -11.73 5.04 22.78
N ASP A 68 -10.46 5.40 22.93
CA ASP A 68 -10.03 6.47 23.82
C ASP A 68 -10.40 7.87 23.30
N LEU A 69 -10.75 8.01 22.03
CA LEU A 69 -11.30 9.28 21.51
C LEU A 69 -12.55 9.72 22.29
N GLU A 70 -13.34 8.77 22.80
CA GLU A 70 -14.55 9.08 23.56
C GLU A 70 -14.24 9.69 24.93
N ASN A 71 -13.06 9.41 25.48
CA ASN A 71 -12.59 9.89 26.79
C ASN A 71 -11.90 11.28 26.70
N LEU A 72 -11.80 11.86 25.52
CA LEU A 72 -11.13 13.15 25.31
C LEU A 72 -12.12 14.32 25.39
N ASP A 73 -12.66 14.58 26.57
CA ASP A 73 -13.71 15.59 26.81
C ASP A 73 -13.28 17.02 26.39
N GLY A 74 -11.99 17.33 26.49
CA GLY A 74 -11.43 18.61 26.11
C GLY A 74 -11.19 18.82 24.59
N TRP A 75 -11.45 17.79 23.77
CA TRP A 75 -11.22 17.87 22.33
C TRP A 75 -12.49 18.29 21.57
N PRO A 76 -12.36 19.20 20.56
CA PRO A 76 -13.49 19.52 19.70
C PRO A 76 -14.00 18.29 18.94
N GLU A 77 -15.33 18.16 18.83
CA GLU A 77 -15.96 17.03 18.15
C GLU A 77 -15.48 16.85 16.70
N LYS A 78 -15.23 17.96 16.00
CA LYS A 78 -14.68 17.92 14.63
C LYS A 78 -13.32 17.23 14.58
N VAL A 79 -12.46 17.45 15.58
CA VAL A 79 -11.13 16.82 15.65
C VAL A 79 -11.25 15.34 15.97
N LYS A 80 -12.13 14.96 16.90
CA LYS A 80 -12.42 13.55 17.19
C LYS A 80 -12.91 12.82 15.93
N LEU A 81 -13.82 13.43 15.19
CA LEU A 81 -14.33 12.86 13.94
C LEU A 81 -13.23 12.70 12.88
N MET A 82 -12.33 13.68 12.75
CA MET A 82 -11.19 13.57 11.83
C MET A 82 -10.28 12.41 12.21
N GLN A 83 -9.97 12.23 13.50
CA GLN A 83 -9.16 11.11 14.00
C GLN A 83 -9.85 9.76 13.76
N LYS A 84 -11.14 9.67 14.06
CA LYS A 84 -11.95 8.47 13.80
C LYS A 84 -11.92 8.08 12.31
N ASN A 85 -12.12 9.04 11.42
CA ASN A 85 -12.07 8.82 9.98
C ASN A 85 -10.67 8.43 9.50
N TRP A 86 -9.63 9.00 10.08
CA TRP A 86 -8.23 8.65 9.79
C TRP A 86 -7.89 7.22 10.18
N ILE A 87 -8.30 6.76 11.38
CA ILE A 87 -8.14 5.38 11.81
C ILE A 87 -8.93 4.43 10.89
N GLY A 88 -10.13 4.84 10.47
CA GLY A 88 -10.86 4.22 9.37
C GLY A 88 -11.26 2.77 9.65
N LYS A 89 -11.71 2.43 10.86
CA LYS A 89 -12.18 1.07 11.17
C LYS A 89 -13.34 0.69 10.26
N SER A 90 -13.17 -0.41 9.51
CA SER A 90 -14.20 -0.94 8.62
C SER A 90 -14.48 -2.41 8.95
N TYR A 91 -15.69 -2.85 8.59
CA TYR A 91 -16.12 -4.24 8.72
C TYR A 91 -16.43 -4.79 7.32
N GLY A 92 -16.03 -6.03 7.09
CA GLY A 92 -16.25 -6.67 5.79
C GLY A 92 -15.98 -8.16 5.84
N CYS A 93 -15.97 -8.78 4.67
CA CYS A 93 -15.72 -10.21 4.51
C CYS A 93 -14.49 -10.45 3.64
N GLU A 94 -13.76 -11.50 3.96
CA GLU A 94 -12.78 -12.09 3.05
C GLU A 94 -13.45 -13.13 2.18
N ILE A 95 -13.22 -13.05 0.87
CA ILE A 95 -13.76 -13.96 -0.14
C ILE A 95 -12.61 -14.55 -0.93
N ASN A 96 -12.64 -15.87 -1.12
CA ASN A 96 -11.67 -16.57 -1.93
C ASN A 96 -12.30 -16.89 -3.31
N PHE A 97 -11.61 -16.45 -4.37
CA PHE A 97 -11.95 -16.81 -5.74
C PHE A 97 -10.98 -17.89 -6.21
N GLU A 98 -11.52 -19.01 -6.64
CA GLU A 98 -10.73 -20.08 -7.24
C GLU A 98 -10.42 -19.72 -8.70
N ILE A 99 -9.20 -20.01 -9.15
CA ILE A 99 -8.80 -19.81 -10.54
C ILE A 99 -9.01 -21.12 -11.28
N ASP A 100 -9.76 -21.09 -12.38
CA ASP A 100 -9.98 -22.24 -13.22
C ASP A 100 -8.65 -22.91 -13.63
N ASN A 101 -8.62 -24.23 -13.50
CA ASN A 101 -7.46 -25.09 -13.80
C ASN A 101 -6.24 -24.91 -12.87
N GLY A 102 -6.40 -24.32 -11.70
CA GLY A 102 -5.30 -24.08 -10.78
C GLY A 102 -5.59 -24.45 -9.34
N THR A 103 -4.53 -24.61 -8.59
CA THR A 103 -4.56 -24.72 -7.13
C THR A 103 -4.50 -23.33 -6.47
N ASP A 104 -4.45 -22.27 -7.28
CA ASP A 104 -4.29 -20.91 -6.82
C ASP A 104 -5.65 -20.29 -6.49
N THR A 105 -5.69 -19.51 -5.43
CA THR A 105 -6.85 -18.73 -5.03
C THR A 105 -6.49 -17.25 -4.92
N ILE A 106 -7.42 -16.39 -5.28
CA ILE A 106 -7.32 -14.95 -5.07
C ILE A 106 -8.20 -14.59 -3.88
N LYS A 107 -7.57 -14.14 -2.80
CA LYS A 107 -8.27 -13.64 -1.62
C LYS A 107 -8.52 -12.14 -1.77
N VAL A 108 -9.77 -11.73 -1.65
CA VAL A 108 -10.18 -10.32 -1.66
C VAL A 108 -10.91 -9.97 -0.36
N PHE A 109 -10.76 -8.73 0.08
CA PHE A 109 -11.55 -8.17 1.16
C PHE A 109 -12.57 -7.19 0.59
N THR A 110 -13.83 -7.27 1.04
CA THR A 110 -14.88 -6.33 0.65
C THR A 110 -15.72 -5.89 1.85
N THR A 111 -16.06 -4.61 1.87
CA THR A 111 -17.06 -4.07 2.82
C THR A 111 -18.50 -4.20 2.30
N ARG A 112 -18.66 -4.65 1.05
CA ARG A 112 -19.96 -4.84 0.38
C ARG A 112 -20.09 -6.27 -0.17
N PRO A 113 -20.20 -7.28 0.71
CA PRO A 113 -20.37 -8.67 0.28
C PRO A 113 -21.71 -8.90 -0.46
N ASP A 114 -22.69 -8.06 -0.24
CA ASP A 114 -24.01 -8.07 -0.90
C ASP A 114 -23.91 -7.85 -2.43
N THR A 115 -22.86 -7.19 -2.90
CA THR A 115 -22.67 -6.87 -4.33
C THR A 115 -21.79 -7.89 -5.08
N ILE A 116 -21.34 -8.95 -4.42
CA ILE A 116 -20.35 -9.88 -4.99
C ILE A 116 -20.83 -10.55 -6.29
N PHE A 117 -22.14 -10.84 -6.38
CA PHE A 117 -22.71 -11.46 -7.57
C PHE A 117 -22.71 -10.55 -8.82
N GLY A 118 -22.43 -9.25 -8.64
CA GLY A 118 -22.23 -8.31 -9.75
C GLY A 118 -20.79 -8.21 -10.22
N ALA A 119 -19.83 -8.93 -9.60
CA ALA A 119 -18.45 -8.93 -10.02
C ALA A 119 -18.28 -9.61 -11.38
N SER A 120 -17.74 -8.89 -12.36
CA SER A 120 -17.51 -9.38 -13.72
C SER A 120 -16.05 -9.65 -14.04
N PHE A 121 -15.12 -9.13 -13.22
CA PHE A 121 -13.69 -9.36 -13.35
C PHE A 121 -12.98 -9.13 -12.00
N ILE A 122 -11.77 -9.66 -11.88
CA ILE A 122 -10.86 -9.42 -10.76
C ILE A 122 -9.58 -8.80 -11.32
N ALA A 123 -9.12 -7.71 -10.69
CA ALA A 123 -7.85 -7.09 -11.02
C ALA A 123 -6.83 -7.35 -9.90
N LEU A 124 -5.60 -7.68 -10.30
CA LEU A 124 -4.48 -7.86 -9.39
C LEU A 124 -3.50 -6.70 -9.51
N SER A 125 -2.93 -6.31 -8.38
CA SER A 125 -1.79 -5.38 -8.40
C SER A 125 -0.67 -5.96 -9.24
N ILE A 126 0.05 -5.12 -9.98
CA ILE A 126 1.16 -5.53 -10.84
C ILE A 126 2.26 -6.29 -10.09
N ASP A 127 2.43 -6.01 -8.81
CA ASP A 127 3.42 -6.66 -7.93
C ASP A 127 2.87 -7.93 -7.25
N HIS A 128 1.64 -8.36 -7.58
CA HIS A 128 1.06 -9.56 -6.99
C HIS A 128 1.85 -10.81 -7.36
N PRO A 129 2.12 -11.75 -6.40
CA PRO A 129 2.93 -12.95 -6.66
C PRO A 129 2.47 -13.80 -7.85
N LEU A 130 1.16 -13.88 -8.09
CA LEU A 130 0.59 -14.63 -9.23
C LEU A 130 1.03 -14.06 -10.59
N ASN A 131 1.41 -12.80 -10.66
CA ASN A 131 1.89 -12.16 -11.89
C ASN A 131 3.28 -12.63 -12.31
N GLN A 132 3.99 -13.37 -11.49
CA GLN A 132 5.28 -13.98 -11.88
C GLN A 132 5.12 -14.92 -13.08
N LYS A 133 3.94 -15.51 -13.29
CA LYS A 133 3.63 -16.34 -14.45
C LYS A 133 3.77 -15.57 -15.77
N PHE A 134 3.54 -14.26 -15.74
CA PHE A 134 3.59 -13.37 -16.93
C PHE A 134 4.93 -12.65 -17.09
N SER A 135 5.88 -12.85 -16.18
CA SER A 135 7.16 -12.13 -16.14
C SER A 135 8.02 -12.24 -17.39
N LYS A 136 7.78 -13.27 -18.22
CA LYS A 136 8.50 -13.52 -19.48
C LYS A 136 7.76 -13.00 -20.71
N ILE A 137 6.54 -12.53 -20.59
CA ILE A 137 5.72 -12.02 -21.69
C ILE A 137 6.14 -10.58 -21.99
N SER A 138 6.55 -10.30 -23.23
CA SER A 138 7.07 -8.99 -23.63
C SER A 138 6.06 -7.85 -23.41
N SER A 139 4.77 -8.07 -23.70
CA SER A 139 3.71 -7.09 -23.46
C SER A 139 3.50 -6.81 -21.96
N PHE A 140 3.62 -7.82 -21.10
CA PHE A 140 3.56 -7.62 -19.64
C PHE A 140 4.77 -6.84 -19.13
N ILE A 141 5.97 -7.11 -19.67
CA ILE A 141 7.19 -6.36 -19.30
C ILE A 141 7.05 -4.88 -19.68
N GLN A 142 6.50 -4.60 -20.85
CA GLN A 142 6.24 -3.22 -21.29
C GLN A 142 5.20 -2.55 -20.39
N PHE A 143 4.08 -3.21 -20.13
CA PHE A 143 3.04 -2.74 -19.23
C PHE A 143 3.63 -2.42 -17.82
N LYS A 144 4.48 -3.29 -17.29
CA LYS A 144 5.14 -3.05 -16.00
C LYS A 144 6.02 -1.80 -16.03
N LYS A 145 6.82 -1.61 -17.09
CA LYS A 145 7.65 -0.41 -17.25
C LYS A 145 6.82 0.89 -17.35
N GLU A 146 5.66 0.83 -17.95
CA GLU A 146 4.75 1.98 -18.05
C GLU A 146 4.09 2.27 -16.71
N SER A 147 3.64 1.24 -16.00
CA SER A 147 3.07 1.36 -14.66
C SER A 147 4.08 1.88 -13.62
N ASP A 148 5.35 1.48 -13.71
CA ASP A 148 6.41 1.95 -12.82
C ASP A 148 6.72 3.47 -12.97
N LYS A 149 6.29 4.09 -14.09
CA LYS A 149 6.40 5.54 -14.29
C LYS A 149 5.29 6.32 -13.59
N THR A 150 4.21 5.66 -13.23
CA THR A 150 3.11 6.29 -12.50
C THR A 150 3.59 6.62 -11.09
N GLY A 151 3.43 7.88 -10.68
CA GLY A 151 3.84 8.31 -9.34
C GLY A 151 3.12 7.53 -8.23
N THR A 152 3.75 7.47 -7.07
CA THR A 152 3.22 6.74 -5.90
C THR A 152 2.36 7.62 -4.98
N THR A 153 2.23 8.92 -5.27
CA THR A 153 1.37 9.82 -4.50
C THR A 153 -0.10 9.58 -4.84
N GLU A 154 -0.99 9.80 -3.87
CA GLU A 154 -2.43 9.65 -4.06
C GLU A 154 -2.95 10.53 -5.20
N GLU A 155 -2.45 11.76 -5.30
CA GLU A 155 -2.80 12.70 -6.37
C GLU A 155 -2.32 12.20 -7.75
N ALA A 156 -1.09 11.68 -7.84
CA ALA A 156 -0.56 11.11 -9.07
C ALA A 156 -1.36 9.88 -9.51
N LEU A 157 -1.75 9.02 -8.56
CA LEU A 157 -2.59 7.84 -8.84
C LEU A 157 -4.01 8.22 -9.26
N ALA A 158 -4.58 9.28 -8.70
CA ALA A 158 -5.92 9.77 -9.05
C ALA A 158 -5.97 10.35 -10.48
N ASN A 159 -4.88 11.03 -10.90
CA ASN A 159 -4.78 11.67 -12.22
C ASN A 159 -4.18 10.77 -13.30
N ALA A 160 -3.61 9.62 -12.93
CA ALA A 160 -3.01 8.69 -13.87
C ALA A 160 -4.07 8.02 -14.76
N GLU A 161 -3.74 7.81 -16.02
CA GLU A 161 -4.52 6.94 -16.90
C GLU A 161 -4.55 5.51 -16.32
N LYS A 162 -5.74 4.93 -16.25
CA LYS A 162 -5.91 3.57 -15.75
C LYS A 162 -5.41 2.58 -16.80
N LEU A 163 -4.22 2.08 -16.60
CA LEU A 163 -3.61 1.05 -17.43
C LEU A 163 -4.03 -0.33 -16.91
N GLY A 164 -4.22 -1.28 -17.83
CA GLY A 164 -4.58 -2.66 -17.53
C GLY A 164 -3.92 -3.63 -18.49
N PHE A 165 -3.60 -4.82 -18.00
CA PHE A 165 -3.12 -5.95 -18.79
C PHE A 165 -4.13 -7.10 -18.63
N ASN A 166 -4.70 -7.53 -19.75
CA ASN A 166 -5.63 -8.65 -19.78
C ASN A 166 -4.87 -9.97 -19.96
N THR A 167 -5.23 -10.97 -19.17
CA THR A 167 -4.62 -12.32 -19.18
C THR A 167 -5.53 -13.34 -19.83
#